data_72a9b3324094433e6ed8dbf1d8653060
#
_entry.id   72a9b3324094433e6ed8dbf1d8653060
#
_cell.length_a   1.000
_cell.length_b   1.000
_cell.length_c   1.000
_cell.angle_alpha   90.00
_cell.angle_beta   90.00
_cell.angle_gamma   90.00
#
_symmetry.space_group_name_H-M   'P 1'
#
loop_
_entity.id
_entity.type
_entity.pdbx_description
1 polymer ?
#
loop_
_entity_poly.entity_id
_entity_poly.type
_entity_poly.pdbx_seq_one_letter_code
_entity_poly.pdbx_strand_id
1 'polypeptide(L)'
;YMAKKKKVWASASQDYDSLLFGAPRLIQNLTLSSKRKLPGGKFKYISPYMIELKQVLDVLELNQDELIILGILVGTDYNPGGVHGIGPKKALKLIQSGKKFKTIFEELETNFDWEEIFETFKKIPVNDIDLKEEKLDIDKVKEILVEKHNFGIERVESTLAKLSKKDNESLKKWF
;
A
#
# COMPACT_ATOMS: atom_id res chain seq x y z
N TYR A 1 3.74 5.89 -6.73
CA TYR A 1 4.42 6.64 -7.79
C TYR A 1 5.42 5.77 -8.56
N MET A 2 6.37 5.11 -7.89
CA MET A 2 7.35 4.24 -8.54
C MET A 2 6.70 3.09 -9.33
N ALA A 3 5.64 2.48 -8.80
CA ALA A 3 4.88 1.46 -9.51
C ALA A 3 4.15 2.03 -10.74
N LYS A 4 3.55 3.21 -10.63
CA LYS A 4 2.91 3.93 -11.75
C LYS A 4 3.92 4.29 -12.86
N LYS A 5 5.15 4.64 -12.48
CA LYS A 5 6.26 4.92 -13.43
C LYS A 5 6.98 3.65 -13.91
N LYS A 6 6.54 2.46 -13.51
CA LYS A 6 7.16 1.16 -13.84
C LYS A 6 8.62 1.01 -13.36
N LYS A 7 9.05 1.82 -12.37
CA LYS A 7 10.36 1.67 -11.73
C LYS A 7 10.40 0.47 -10.79
N VAL A 8 9.25 0.11 -10.22
CA VAL A 8 9.00 -1.14 -9.49
C VAL A 8 7.78 -1.84 -10.08
N TRP A 9 7.68 -3.14 -9.88
CA TRP A 9 6.62 -3.94 -10.49
C TRP A 9 5.25 -3.78 -9.79
N ALA A 10 5.25 -3.65 -8.46
CA ALA A 10 4.05 -3.49 -7.64
C ALA A 10 4.34 -2.70 -6.36
N SER A 11 3.29 -2.21 -5.70
CA SER A 11 3.33 -1.78 -4.30
C SER A 11 3.04 -2.97 -3.40
N ALA A 12 3.80 -3.16 -2.32
CA ALA A 12 3.54 -4.18 -1.31
C ALA A 12 3.08 -3.48 -0.02
N SER A 13 1.79 -3.57 0.28
CA SER A 13 1.17 -2.93 1.45
C SER A 13 -0.03 -3.74 1.93
N GLN A 14 -0.44 -3.55 3.17
CA GLN A 14 -1.73 -4.03 3.67
C GLN A 14 -2.87 -3.04 3.38
N ASP A 15 -2.51 -1.78 3.09
CA ASP A 15 -3.45 -0.69 2.88
C ASP A 15 -3.84 -0.55 1.41
N TYR A 16 -5.09 -0.24 1.17
CA TYR A 16 -5.63 -0.01 -0.17
C TYR A 16 -5.28 1.36 -0.75
N ASP A 17 -4.74 2.28 0.05
CA ASP A 17 -4.38 3.64 -0.36
C ASP A 17 -3.40 3.66 -1.55
N SER A 18 -2.56 2.61 -1.66
CA SER A 18 -1.73 2.42 -2.85
C SER A 18 -2.53 2.47 -4.17
N LEU A 19 -3.78 1.97 -4.17
CA LEU A 19 -4.66 2.01 -5.34
C LEU A 19 -5.26 3.41 -5.54
N LEU A 20 -5.55 4.14 -4.45
CA LEU A 20 -6.02 5.53 -4.52
C LEU A 20 -4.94 6.42 -5.14
N PHE A 21 -3.66 6.21 -4.81
CA PHE A 21 -2.52 6.88 -5.46
C PHE A 21 -2.23 6.40 -6.89
N GLY A 22 -2.98 5.40 -7.38
CA GLY A 22 -2.89 4.90 -8.74
C GLY A 22 -1.77 3.88 -8.98
N ALA A 23 -1.32 3.14 -7.97
CA ALA A 23 -0.43 2.01 -8.18
C ALA A 23 -1.14 0.93 -9.03
N PRO A 24 -0.57 0.48 -10.16
CA PRO A 24 -1.23 -0.49 -11.04
C PRO A 24 -1.47 -1.85 -10.37
N ARG A 25 -0.60 -2.23 -9.44
CA ARG A 25 -0.65 -3.50 -8.70
C ARG A 25 -0.35 -3.28 -7.23
N LEU A 26 -1.18 -3.88 -6.39
CA LEU A 26 -1.01 -3.96 -4.96
C LEU A 26 -0.85 -5.42 -4.56
N ILE A 27 0.21 -5.75 -3.82
CA ILE A 27 0.38 -7.08 -3.24
C ILE A 27 0.14 -6.97 -1.74
N GLN A 28 -0.82 -7.74 -1.25
CA GLN A 28 -1.08 -7.86 0.18
C GLN A 28 -0.55 -9.18 0.72
N ASN A 29 -0.33 -9.22 2.04
CA ASN A 29 0.19 -10.39 2.75
C ASN A 29 1.57 -10.88 2.27
N LEU A 30 2.38 -10.03 1.68
CA LEU A 30 3.76 -10.35 1.36
C LEU A 30 4.58 -10.35 2.66
N THR A 31 4.61 -11.48 3.35
CA THR A 31 5.28 -11.66 4.64
C THR A 31 6.31 -12.77 4.58
N LEU A 32 7.33 -12.68 5.44
CA LEU A 32 8.35 -13.75 5.56
C LEU A 32 7.79 -15.05 6.15
N SER A 33 6.63 -14.99 6.79
CA SER A 33 5.95 -16.14 7.39
C SER A 33 4.60 -16.34 6.76
N SER A 34 4.37 -17.50 6.19
CA SER A 34 3.05 -17.91 5.69
C SER A 34 2.03 -18.23 6.78
N LYS A 35 2.39 -18.01 8.07
CA LYS A 35 1.53 -18.35 9.21
C LYS A 35 1.30 -17.12 10.09
N ARG A 36 0.04 -16.83 10.39
CA ARG A 36 -0.38 -15.81 11.37
C ARG A 36 -0.96 -16.51 12.59
N LYS A 37 -0.47 -16.17 13.78
CA LYS A 37 -1.01 -16.67 15.05
C LYS A 37 -2.34 -15.95 15.34
N LEU A 38 -3.37 -16.72 15.63
CA LEU A 38 -4.69 -16.22 16.05
C LEU A 38 -4.80 -16.25 17.59
N PRO A 39 -5.76 -15.48 18.17
CA PRO A 39 -6.13 -15.64 19.57
C PRO A 39 -6.47 -17.12 19.86
N GLY A 40 -5.97 -17.64 20.99
CA GLY A 40 -6.11 -19.06 21.34
C GLY A 40 -5.02 -19.99 20.77
N GLY A 41 -3.93 -19.44 20.23
CA GLY A 41 -2.74 -20.21 19.81
C GLY A 41 -2.84 -20.93 18.47
N LYS A 42 -3.98 -20.87 17.80
CA LYS A 42 -4.17 -21.43 16.45
C LYS A 42 -3.40 -20.63 15.41
N PHE A 43 -3.00 -21.28 14.31
CA PHE A 43 -2.35 -20.63 13.18
C PHE A 43 -3.29 -20.61 11.97
N LYS A 44 -3.33 -19.46 11.28
CA LYS A 44 -3.95 -19.33 9.96
C LYS A 44 -2.85 -19.20 8.91
N TYR A 45 -2.94 -19.98 7.85
CA TYR A 45 -2.06 -19.80 6.68
C TYR A 45 -2.51 -18.55 5.91
N ILE A 46 -1.53 -17.75 5.52
CA ILE A 46 -1.72 -16.53 4.76
C ILE A 46 -0.89 -16.66 3.50
N SER A 47 -1.52 -16.48 2.35
CA SER A 47 -0.84 -16.42 1.07
C SER A 47 -0.85 -14.99 0.56
N PRO A 48 0.22 -14.54 -0.08
CA PRO A 48 0.19 -13.28 -0.83
C PRO A 48 -0.90 -13.34 -1.90
N TYR A 49 -1.54 -12.22 -2.14
CA TYR A 49 -2.43 -12.06 -3.28
C TYR A 49 -2.25 -10.68 -3.91
N MET A 50 -2.53 -10.61 -5.19
CA MET A 50 -2.38 -9.41 -5.99
C MET A 50 -3.74 -8.82 -6.33
N ILE A 51 -3.82 -7.50 -6.25
CA ILE A 51 -4.96 -6.71 -6.68
C ILE A 51 -4.48 -5.82 -7.83
N GLU A 52 -5.13 -5.92 -8.96
CA GLU A 52 -4.87 -5.05 -10.11
C GLU A 52 -5.86 -3.90 -10.12
N LEU A 53 -5.35 -2.66 -10.11
CA LEU A 53 -6.16 -1.45 -10.12
C LEU A 53 -7.18 -1.46 -11.27
N LYS A 54 -6.73 -1.87 -12.46
CA LYS A 54 -7.63 -1.94 -13.62
C LYS A 54 -8.85 -2.84 -13.36
N GLN A 55 -8.62 -4.03 -12.79
CA GLN A 55 -9.72 -4.96 -12.48
C GLN A 55 -10.67 -4.37 -11.41
N VAL A 56 -10.12 -3.65 -10.42
CA VAL A 56 -10.96 -2.98 -9.41
C VAL A 56 -11.84 -1.92 -10.06
N LEU A 57 -11.27 -1.08 -10.93
CA LEU A 57 -12.02 -0.04 -11.64
C LEU A 57 -13.09 -0.65 -12.57
N ASP A 58 -12.75 -1.69 -13.32
CA ASP A 58 -13.67 -2.38 -14.22
C ASP A 58 -14.84 -3.04 -13.46
N VAL A 59 -14.56 -3.73 -12.34
CA VAL A 59 -15.59 -4.42 -11.52
C VAL A 59 -16.52 -3.44 -10.80
N LEU A 60 -15.96 -2.30 -10.34
CA LEU A 60 -16.76 -1.28 -9.66
C LEU A 60 -17.44 -0.31 -10.62
N GLU A 61 -17.13 -0.41 -11.92
CA GLU A 61 -17.56 0.55 -12.96
C GLU A 61 -17.20 2.00 -12.60
N LEU A 62 -15.96 2.20 -12.11
CA LEU A 62 -15.45 3.49 -11.68
C LEU A 62 -14.21 3.88 -12.50
N ASN A 63 -13.96 5.18 -12.60
CA ASN A 63 -12.66 5.71 -12.98
C ASN A 63 -11.79 5.99 -11.73
N GLN A 64 -10.54 6.41 -11.93
CA GLN A 64 -9.60 6.66 -10.84
C GLN A 64 -10.07 7.79 -9.89
N ASP A 65 -10.68 8.82 -10.42
CA ASP A 65 -11.14 9.95 -9.62
C ASP A 65 -12.34 9.55 -8.74
N GLU A 66 -13.24 8.75 -9.29
CA GLU A 66 -14.37 8.16 -8.57
C GLU A 66 -13.90 7.19 -7.47
N LEU A 67 -12.83 6.43 -7.72
CA LEU A 67 -12.25 5.55 -6.69
C LEU A 67 -11.66 6.37 -5.53
N ILE A 68 -10.99 7.50 -5.81
CA ILE A 68 -10.50 8.41 -4.77
C ILE A 68 -11.68 8.96 -3.95
N ILE A 69 -12.72 9.45 -4.61
CA ILE A 69 -13.92 9.96 -3.93
C ILE A 69 -14.59 8.88 -3.08
N LEU A 70 -14.64 7.63 -3.57
CA LEU A 70 -15.12 6.50 -2.78
C LEU A 70 -14.30 6.32 -1.51
N GLY A 71 -12.97 6.38 -1.61
CA GLY A 71 -12.07 6.33 -0.45
C GLY A 71 -12.36 7.46 0.53
N ILE A 72 -12.50 8.71 0.07
CA ILE A 72 -12.79 9.87 0.92
C ILE A 72 -14.15 9.72 1.63
N LEU A 73 -15.18 9.23 0.95
CA LEU A 73 -16.49 9.00 1.56
C LEU A 73 -16.44 7.93 2.67
N VAL A 74 -15.67 6.88 2.48
CA VAL A 74 -15.52 5.77 3.43
C VAL A 74 -14.56 6.11 4.56
N GLY A 75 -13.53 6.89 4.28
CA GLY A 75 -12.48 7.31 5.18
C GLY A 75 -11.08 6.90 4.70
N THR A 76 -10.15 7.82 4.83
CA THR A 76 -8.73 7.67 4.54
C THR A 76 -7.91 8.18 5.73
N ASP A 77 -6.59 8.06 5.67
CA ASP A 77 -5.70 8.65 6.69
C ASP A 77 -5.84 10.18 6.79
N TYR A 78 -6.29 10.84 5.73
CA TYR A 78 -6.53 12.30 5.70
C TYR A 78 -7.88 12.72 6.28
N ASN A 79 -8.85 11.79 6.34
CA ASN A 79 -10.16 11.98 6.97
C ASN A 79 -10.63 10.70 7.68
N PRO A 80 -10.01 10.35 8.82
CA PRO A 80 -10.33 9.11 9.53
C PRO A 80 -11.81 8.97 9.85
N GLY A 81 -12.38 7.81 9.50
CA GLY A 81 -13.80 7.53 9.69
C GLY A 81 -14.73 8.01 8.58
N GLY A 82 -14.21 8.77 7.61
CA GLY A 82 -14.98 9.22 6.45
C GLY A 82 -16.21 10.07 6.78
N VAL A 83 -17.26 9.90 5.99
CA VAL A 83 -18.55 10.57 6.20
C VAL A 83 -19.44 9.71 7.08
N HIS A 84 -19.95 10.28 8.17
CA HIS A 84 -20.78 9.53 9.13
C HIS A 84 -21.99 8.85 8.46
N GLY A 85 -22.16 7.56 8.74
CA GLY A 85 -23.25 6.76 8.18
C GLY A 85 -23.08 6.37 6.70
N ILE A 86 -21.95 6.71 6.05
CA ILE A 86 -21.63 6.33 4.67
C ILE A 86 -20.58 5.22 4.69
N GLY A 87 -21.02 3.99 4.56
CA GLY A 87 -20.13 2.85 4.36
C GLY A 87 -19.89 2.56 2.86
N PRO A 88 -19.03 1.59 2.52
CA PRO A 88 -18.60 1.32 1.13
C PRO A 88 -19.77 1.13 0.14
N LYS A 89 -20.82 0.41 0.53
CA LYS A 89 -21.99 0.18 -0.34
C LYS A 89 -22.79 1.45 -0.64
N LYS A 90 -22.95 2.34 0.35
CA LYS A 90 -23.64 3.62 0.14
C LYS A 90 -22.79 4.57 -0.68
N ALA A 91 -21.49 4.65 -0.38
CA ALA A 91 -20.54 5.46 -1.12
C ALA A 91 -20.53 5.09 -2.61
N LEU A 92 -20.43 3.79 -2.93
CA LEU A 92 -20.46 3.32 -4.31
C LEU A 92 -21.76 3.74 -5.03
N LYS A 93 -22.93 3.56 -4.40
CA LYS A 93 -24.21 3.98 -4.98
C LYS A 93 -24.30 5.50 -5.22
N LEU A 94 -23.74 6.30 -4.31
CA LEU A 94 -23.70 7.76 -4.48
C LEU A 94 -22.87 8.16 -5.70
N ILE A 95 -21.71 7.54 -5.90
CA ILE A 95 -20.85 7.82 -7.04
C ILE A 95 -21.53 7.36 -8.35
N GLN A 96 -22.05 6.14 -8.38
CA GLN A 96 -22.76 5.59 -9.55
C GLN A 96 -24.05 6.31 -9.88
N SER A 97 -24.55 7.18 -9.00
CA SER A 97 -25.73 8.03 -9.31
C SER A 97 -25.47 9.10 -10.38
N GLY A 98 -24.21 9.32 -10.77
CA GLY A 98 -23.80 10.32 -11.74
C GLY A 98 -23.87 11.77 -11.25
N LYS A 99 -24.11 11.98 -9.93
CA LYS A 99 -24.05 13.32 -9.34
C LYS A 99 -22.62 13.86 -9.36
N LYS A 100 -22.50 15.19 -9.49
CA LYS A 100 -21.19 15.85 -9.32
C LYS A 100 -20.67 15.64 -7.89
N PHE A 101 -19.36 15.43 -7.74
CA PHE A 101 -18.75 15.21 -6.43
C PHE A 101 -19.08 16.32 -5.43
N LYS A 102 -18.98 17.58 -5.86
CA LYS A 102 -19.35 18.73 -5.04
C LYS A 102 -20.78 18.62 -4.49
N THR A 103 -21.74 18.26 -5.33
CA THR A 103 -23.14 18.08 -4.90
C THR A 103 -23.28 16.95 -3.87
N ILE A 104 -22.53 15.85 -4.02
CA ILE A 104 -22.54 14.74 -3.06
C ILE A 104 -22.07 15.23 -1.68
N PHE A 105 -20.95 15.95 -1.61
CA PHE A 105 -20.40 16.43 -0.35
C PHE A 105 -21.23 17.57 0.27
N GLU A 106 -21.85 18.42 -0.54
CA GLU A 106 -22.82 19.44 -0.07
C GLU A 106 -24.06 18.80 0.56
N GLU A 107 -24.65 17.76 -0.08
CA GLU A 107 -25.81 17.02 0.46
C GLU A 107 -25.47 16.27 1.76
N LEU A 108 -24.23 15.88 1.95
CA LEU A 108 -23.76 15.14 3.13
C LEU A 108 -23.27 16.06 4.25
N GLU A 109 -23.28 17.39 4.06
CA GLU A 109 -22.89 18.41 5.06
C GLU A 109 -21.56 18.08 5.75
N THR A 110 -20.52 17.74 4.94
CA THR A 110 -19.21 17.33 5.47
C THR A 110 -18.48 18.46 6.16
N ASN A 111 -17.76 18.16 7.22
CA ASN A 111 -17.00 19.12 8.04
C ASN A 111 -15.49 19.15 7.71
N PHE A 112 -15.07 18.55 6.57
CA PHE A 112 -13.70 18.54 6.10
C PHE A 112 -13.64 18.98 4.63
N ASP A 113 -12.47 19.45 4.21
CA ASP A 113 -12.21 19.84 2.83
C ASP A 113 -11.88 18.59 1.98
N TRP A 114 -12.89 18.05 1.32
CA TRP A 114 -12.72 16.90 0.45
C TRP A 114 -11.91 17.23 -0.82
N GLU A 115 -11.91 18.48 -1.28
CA GLU A 115 -11.16 18.90 -2.48
C GLU A 115 -9.65 18.88 -2.17
N GLU A 116 -9.23 19.35 -1.00
CA GLU A 116 -7.83 19.27 -0.56
C GLU A 116 -7.35 17.82 -0.46
N ILE A 117 -8.16 16.95 0.11
CA ILE A 117 -7.83 15.52 0.21
C ILE A 117 -7.75 14.88 -1.18
N PHE A 118 -8.70 15.17 -2.06
CA PHE A 118 -8.70 14.69 -3.44
C PHE A 118 -7.43 15.11 -4.19
N GLU A 119 -7.07 16.41 -4.11
CA GLU A 119 -5.85 16.92 -4.73
C GLU A 119 -4.58 16.29 -4.14
N THR A 120 -4.56 15.94 -2.87
CA THR A 120 -3.46 15.21 -2.24
C THR A 120 -3.24 13.85 -2.91
N PHE A 121 -4.30 13.08 -3.19
CA PHE A 121 -4.17 11.83 -3.92
C PHE A 121 -3.76 12.02 -5.38
N LYS A 122 -4.17 13.12 -6.01
CA LYS A 122 -3.84 13.41 -7.42
C LYS A 122 -2.45 13.96 -7.62
N LYS A 123 -1.96 14.79 -6.70
CA LYS A 123 -0.76 15.63 -6.88
C LYS A 123 0.21 15.53 -5.70
N ILE A 124 0.32 14.35 -5.08
CA ILE A 124 1.29 14.17 -4.00
C ILE A 124 2.69 14.57 -4.47
N PRO A 125 3.40 15.45 -3.73
CA PRO A 125 4.74 15.85 -4.11
C PRO A 125 5.70 14.68 -3.97
N VAL A 126 6.27 14.24 -5.06
CA VAL A 126 7.25 13.14 -5.11
C VAL A 126 8.47 13.57 -5.92
N ASN A 127 9.64 13.16 -5.46
CA ASN A 127 10.88 13.32 -6.23
C ASN A 127 11.09 12.09 -7.10
N ASP A 128 11.52 12.30 -8.33
CA ASP A 128 11.91 11.21 -9.21
C ASP A 128 13.32 10.74 -8.85
N ILE A 129 13.42 9.49 -8.42
CA ILE A 129 14.69 8.88 -7.99
C ILE A 129 14.99 7.70 -8.89
N ASP A 130 16.22 7.64 -9.39
CA ASP A 130 16.73 6.45 -10.05
C ASP A 130 17.10 5.39 -9.02
N LEU A 131 16.46 4.23 -9.13
CA LEU A 131 16.79 3.09 -8.31
C LEU A 131 18.08 2.47 -8.83
N LYS A 132 19.13 2.50 -8.00
CA LYS A 132 20.37 1.79 -8.26
C LYS A 132 20.48 0.63 -7.30
N GLU A 133 20.79 -0.55 -7.82
CA GLU A 133 21.16 -1.67 -6.97
C GLU A 133 22.57 -1.40 -6.42
N GLU A 134 22.67 -1.22 -5.13
CA GLU A 134 23.95 -1.11 -4.43
C GLU A 134 24.33 -2.47 -3.85
N LYS A 135 25.62 -2.75 -3.86
CA LYS A 135 26.15 -3.94 -3.20
C LYS A 135 25.98 -3.81 -1.68
N LEU A 136 25.67 -4.92 -1.03
CA LEU A 136 25.57 -4.97 0.43
C LEU A 136 26.93 -4.61 1.06
N ASP A 137 26.98 -3.50 1.79
CA ASP A 137 28.13 -3.08 2.58
C ASP A 137 28.03 -3.76 3.96
N ILE A 138 28.73 -4.90 4.09
CA ILE A 138 28.72 -5.74 5.29
C ILE A 138 29.27 -4.99 6.50
N ASP A 139 30.35 -4.24 6.32
CA ASP A 139 31.04 -3.55 7.40
C ASP A 139 30.17 -2.42 7.94
N LYS A 140 29.53 -1.66 7.05
CA LYS A 140 28.59 -0.60 7.42
C LYS A 140 27.33 -1.13 8.10
N VAL A 141 26.83 -2.29 7.71
CA VAL A 141 25.71 -2.94 8.40
C VAL A 141 26.11 -3.36 9.82
N LYS A 142 27.32 -3.91 10.01
CA LYS A 142 27.85 -4.25 11.33
C LYS A 142 28.04 -3.00 12.19
N GLU A 143 28.66 -1.95 11.67
CA GLU A 143 28.81 -0.66 12.37
C GLU A 143 27.45 -0.15 12.87
N ILE A 144 26.44 -0.12 12.00
CA ILE A 144 25.11 0.41 12.36
C ILE A 144 24.43 -0.50 13.37
N LEU A 145 24.30 -1.80 13.08
CA LEU A 145 23.49 -2.69 13.91
C LEU A 145 24.18 -3.08 15.21
N VAL A 146 25.47 -3.42 15.18
CA VAL A 146 26.17 -3.90 16.36
C VAL A 146 26.70 -2.73 17.20
N GLU A 147 27.46 -1.81 16.58
CA GLU A 147 28.13 -0.75 17.34
C GLU A 147 27.18 0.37 17.78
N LYS A 148 26.28 0.84 16.88
CA LYS A 148 25.37 1.94 17.21
C LYS A 148 24.08 1.51 17.87
N HIS A 149 23.58 0.28 17.57
CA HIS A 149 22.29 -0.20 18.05
C HIS A 149 22.34 -1.43 18.93
N ASN A 150 23.54 -1.92 19.32
CA ASN A 150 23.75 -3.03 20.23
C ASN A 150 23.05 -4.34 19.84
N PHE A 151 22.91 -4.63 18.56
CA PHE A 151 22.43 -5.94 18.10
C PHE A 151 23.50 -7.01 18.35
N GLY A 152 23.09 -8.22 18.71
CA GLY A 152 24.02 -9.34 18.90
C GLY A 152 24.74 -9.67 17.59
N ILE A 153 26.09 -9.65 17.63
CA ILE A 153 26.93 -9.83 16.45
C ILE A 153 26.67 -11.16 15.74
N GLU A 154 26.50 -12.25 16.47
CA GLU A 154 26.22 -13.58 15.88
C GLU A 154 24.94 -13.61 15.06
N ARG A 155 23.90 -12.89 15.52
CA ARG A 155 22.62 -12.77 14.81
C ARG A 155 22.78 -11.96 13.52
N VAL A 156 23.54 -10.87 13.57
CA VAL A 156 23.82 -10.02 12.42
C VAL A 156 24.62 -10.81 11.39
N GLU A 157 25.69 -11.48 11.78
CA GLU A 157 26.54 -12.28 10.89
C GLU A 157 25.80 -13.44 10.26
N SER A 158 24.99 -14.17 11.04
CA SER A 158 24.15 -15.25 10.51
C SER A 158 23.16 -14.75 9.44
N THR A 159 22.63 -13.55 9.62
CA THR A 159 21.71 -12.94 8.65
C THR A 159 22.45 -12.47 7.39
N LEU A 160 23.59 -11.81 7.55
CA LEU A 160 24.44 -11.37 6.43
C LEU A 160 24.93 -12.55 5.59
N ALA A 161 25.34 -13.66 6.25
CA ALA A 161 25.74 -14.88 5.54
C ALA A 161 24.61 -15.50 4.72
N LYS A 162 23.35 -15.37 5.16
CA LYS A 162 22.18 -15.80 4.37
C LYS A 162 21.91 -14.88 3.18
N LEU A 163 22.10 -13.59 3.34
CA LEU A 163 21.92 -12.62 2.27
C LEU A 163 22.99 -12.73 1.19
N SER A 164 24.26 -12.93 1.58
CA SER A 164 25.36 -13.09 0.64
C SER A 164 25.32 -14.42 -0.15
N LYS A 165 24.69 -15.48 0.41
CA LYS A 165 24.52 -16.77 -0.26
C LYS A 165 23.28 -16.82 -1.18
N LYS A 166 22.39 -15.88 -1.08
CA LYS A 166 21.20 -15.80 -1.92
C LYS A 166 21.51 -15.01 -3.20
N ASP A 167 22.14 -15.65 -4.14
CA ASP A 167 21.81 -15.40 -5.52
C ASP A 167 20.30 -15.57 -5.70
N ASN A 168 19.69 -14.64 -6.36
CA ASN A 168 18.28 -14.37 -6.67
C ASN A 168 17.31 -15.54 -6.99
N GLU A 169 17.57 -16.75 -6.61
CA GLU A 169 16.69 -17.91 -6.90
C GLU A 169 15.40 -17.95 -6.07
N SER A 170 15.39 -17.31 -4.90
CA SER A 170 14.22 -17.43 -4.01
C SER A 170 13.03 -16.59 -4.46
N LEU A 171 13.25 -15.48 -5.16
CA LEU A 171 12.18 -14.65 -5.69
C LEU A 171 11.58 -15.24 -6.97
N LYS A 172 12.37 -15.91 -7.80
CA LYS A 172 11.90 -16.61 -9.03
C LYS A 172 10.91 -17.74 -8.76
N LYS A 173 10.78 -18.21 -7.53
CA LYS A 173 9.79 -19.23 -7.15
C LYS A 173 8.39 -18.66 -6.89
N TRP A 174 8.24 -17.34 -6.83
CA TRP A 174 6.98 -16.68 -6.51
C TRP A 174 6.33 -15.98 -7.70
N PHE A 175 7.05 -15.94 -8.85
CA PHE A 175 6.57 -15.33 -10.09
C PHE A 175 6.63 -16.29 -11.26
#